data_cd144e3276e0d9bce4a9c53c5ddec000
#
_entry.id   cd144e3276e0d9bce4a9c53c5ddec000
#
_cell.length_a   1.000
_cell.length_b   1.000
_cell.length_c   1.000
_cell.angle_alpha   90.00
_cell.angle_beta   90.00
_cell.angle_gamma   90.00
#
_symmetry.space_group_name_H-M   'P 1'
#
loop_
_entity.id
_entity.type
_entity.pdbx_description
1 polymer ?
#
loop_
_entity_poly.entity_id
_entity_poly.type
_entity_poly.pdbx_seq_one_letter_code
_entity_poly.pdbx_strand_id
1 'polypeptide(L)'
;SPQTEIPSAPPRIGAPEVRFRRYFYEVIDMSELFQSIRENLSFLLVCLLVSAALAGIAALAERFRGERRRLSAAHTISFVAIFSAIAGVLMLLEIPLFFAPSFYKMDLSEIPVMICAFYLGPVSGVICEFIKVLLKLLLKGTTTNFVGDFANFAVGCSFVLPASILYHWYRSRKGAIAALLTGTAVMTVFGSMFNAL
;
A
#
# COMPACT_ATOMS: atom_id res chain seq x y z
N SER A 1 15.01 -54.68 14.99
CA SER A 1 15.30 -53.94 13.75
C SER A 1 14.10 -53.10 13.37
N PRO A 2 14.15 -51.76 13.42
CA PRO A 2 13.07 -50.92 12.92
C PRO A 2 13.25 -50.76 11.41
N GLN A 3 12.20 -51.13 10.68
CA GLN A 3 12.09 -50.92 9.25
C GLN A 3 11.91 -49.43 8.98
N THR A 4 12.86 -48.84 8.25
CA THR A 4 12.77 -47.49 7.69
C THR A 4 11.77 -47.52 6.53
N GLU A 5 10.56 -47.00 6.78
CA GLU A 5 9.62 -46.67 5.71
C GLU A 5 10.20 -45.57 4.83
N ILE A 6 10.42 -45.92 3.56
CA ILE A 6 10.78 -44.95 2.50
C ILE A 6 9.55 -44.11 2.21
N PRO A 7 9.63 -42.77 2.27
CA PRO A 7 8.49 -41.93 1.91
C PRO A 7 8.15 -42.15 0.43
N SER A 8 6.91 -42.47 0.14
CA SER A 8 6.35 -42.60 -1.19
C SER A 8 6.59 -41.36 -2.04
N ALA A 9 6.94 -41.57 -3.30
CA ALA A 9 7.25 -40.54 -4.30
C ALA A 9 6.18 -39.43 -4.34
N PRO A 10 6.59 -38.18 -4.60
CA PRO A 10 5.66 -37.08 -4.71
C PRO A 10 4.68 -37.32 -5.88
N PRO A 11 3.41 -36.95 -5.75
CA PRO A 11 2.42 -37.14 -6.79
C PRO A 11 2.84 -36.39 -8.06
N ARG A 12 2.69 -37.08 -9.20
CA ARG A 12 3.03 -36.57 -10.54
C ARG A 12 2.39 -35.19 -10.76
N ILE A 13 3.20 -34.28 -11.26
CA ILE A 13 2.81 -32.93 -11.65
C ILE A 13 1.70 -33.04 -12.71
N GLY A 14 0.46 -32.95 -12.30
CA GLY A 14 -0.72 -32.97 -13.15
C GLY A 14 -1.49 -31.67 -13.05
N ALA A 15 -1.78 -31.11 -14.21
CA ALA A 15 -2.71 -30.03 -14.53
C ALA A 15 -2.47 -28.64 -13.88
N PRO A 16 -2.51 -27.56 -14.68
CA PRO A 16 -2.33 -26.18 -14.21
C PRO A 16 -3.36 -25.78 -13.15
N GLU A 17 -4.54 -26.39 -13.12
CA GLU A 17 -5.59 -26.16 -12.13
C GLU A 17 -5.18 -26.54 -10.70
N VAL A 18 -4.42 -27.61 -10.53
CA VAL A 18 -3.96 -28.05 -9.19
C VAL A 18 -2.90 -27.09 -8.65
N ARG A 19 -2.08 -26.55 -9.54
CA ARG A 19 -1.07 -25.58 -9.18
C ARG A 19 -1.71 -24.24 -8.78
N PHE A 20 -2.71 -23.78 -9.52
CA PHE A 20 -3.45 -22.56 -9.22
C PHE A 20 -4.23 -22.69 -7.90
N ARG A 21 -4.88 -23.83 -7.66
CA ARG A 21 -5.60 -24.11 -6.42
C ARG A 21 -4.66 -24.16 -5.21
N ARG A 22 -3.48 -24.77 -5.34
CA ARG A 22 -2.48 -24.83 -4.28
C ARG A 22 -1.93 -23.42 -3.98
N TYR A 23 -1.60 -22.62 -5.00
CA TYR A 23 -1.24 -21.22 -4.83
C TYR A 23 -2.33 -20.42 -4.15
N PHE A 24 -3.58 -20.66 -4.48
CA PHE A 24 -4.72 -19.95 -3.89
C PHE A 24 -4.93 -20.33 -2.42
N TYR A 25 -4.68 -21.56 -2.03
CA TYR A 25 -4.74 -22.01 -0.62
C TYR A 25 -3.49 -21.63 0.17
N GLU A 26 -2.30 -21.63 -0.42
CA GLU A 26 -1.06 -21.13 0.21
C GLU A 26 -1.05 -19.62 0.40
N VAL A 27 -1.71 -18.87 -0.48
CA VAL A 27 -1.81 -17.40 -0.42
C VAL A 27 -2.85 -16.93 0.61
N ILE A 28 -3.84 -17.77 0.96
CA ILE A 28 -4.87 -17.41 1.94
C ILE A 28 -4.89 -18.49 3.03
N ASP A 29 -3.81 -18.65 3.75
CA ASP A 29 -3.93 -19.28 5.06
C ASP A 29 -4.48 -18.26 6.06
N MET A 30 -5.82 -18.17 6.07
CA MET A 30 -6.56 -17.29 6.97
C MET A 30 -6.23 -17.57 8.44
N SER A 31 -5.77 -18.79 8.76
CA SER A 31 -5.41 -19.18 10.11
C SER A 31 -4.11 -18.52 10.56
N GLU A 32 -3.10 -18.47 9.71
CA GLU A 32 -1.86 -17.74 9.98
C GLU A 32 -2.08 -16.22 10.09
N LEU A 33 -2.96 -15.70 9.25
CA LEU A 33 -3.34 -14.28 9.28
C LEU A 33 -4.07 -13.93 10.59
N PHE A 34 -4.99 -14.78 11.05
CA PHE A 34 -5.66 -14.60 12.34
C PHE A 34 -4.71 -14.74 13.53
N GLN A 35 -3.75 -15.66 13.49
CA GLN A 35 -2.73 -15.77 14.53
C GLN A 35 -1.83 -14.55 14.58
N SER A 36 -1.34 -14.10 13.43
CA SER A 36 -0.52 -12.87 13.33
C SER A 36 -1.26 -11.63 13.80
N ILE A 37 -2.56 -11.51 13.50
CA ILE A 37 -3.41 -10.43 14.01
C ILE A 37 -3.51 -10.49 15.53
N ARG A 38 -3.72 -11.65 16.10
CA ARG A 38 -3.90 -11.81 17.55
C ARG A 38 -2.61 -11.53 18.33
N GLU A 39 -1.47 -11.97 17.80
CA GLU A 39 -0.16 -11.73 18.42
C GLU A 39 0.29 -10.26 18.33
N ASN A 40 -0.07 -9.58 17.25
CA ASN A 40 0.32 -8.19 16.99
C ASN A 40 -0.83 -7.18 17.19
N LEU A 41 -1.85 -7.52 17.98
CA LEU A 41 -3.04 -6.69 18.16
C LEU A 41 -2.69 -5.27 18.62
N SER A 42 -1.74 -5.12 19.56
CA SER A 42 -1.27 -3.83 20.04
C SER A 42 -0.63 -2.99 18.92
N PHE A 43 0.19 -3.64 18.08
CA PHE A 43 0.82 -2.99 16.93
C PHE A 43 -0.21 -2.55 15.89
N LEU A 44 -1.21 -3.41 15.61
CA LEU A 44 -2.30 -3.08 14.69
C LEU A 44 -3.14 -1.91 15.18
N LEU A 45 -3.39 -1.82 16.48
CA LEU A 45 -4.09 -0.66 17.07
C LEU A 45 -3.29 0.62 16.90
N VAL A 46 -1.98 0.59 17.11
CA VAL A 46 -1.09 1.76 16.85
C VAL A 46 -1.13 2.14 15.38
N CYS A 47 -1.05 1.17 14.46
CA CYS A 47 -1.16 1.39 13.02
C CYS A 47 -2.47 2.06 12.64
N LEU A 48 -3.58 1.61 13.23
CA LEU A 48 -4.91 2.17 12.98
C LEU A 48 -5.04 3.59 13.52
N LEU A 49 -4.49 3.87 14.70
CA LEU A 49 -4.43 5.22 15.28
C LEU A 49 -3.61 6.18 14.42
N VAL A 50 -2.43 5.74 13.93
CA VAL A 50 -1.59 6.56 13.04
C VAL A 50 -2.29 6.80 11.70
N SER A 51 -2.94 5.79 11.14
CA SER A 51 -3.73 5.93 9.91
C SER A 51 -4.87 6.94 10.08
N ALA A 52 -5.58 6.87 11.21
CA ALA A 52 -6.63 7.81 11.54
C ALA A 52 -6.09 9.24 11.76
N ALA A 53 -4.92 9.38 12.38
CA ALA A 53 -4.26 10.68 12.55
C ALA A 53 -3.85 11.29 11.20
N LEU A 54 -3.27 10.51 10.29
CA LEU A 54 -2.91 10.94 8.94
C LEU A 54 -4.14 11.35 8.13
N ALA A 55 -5.22 10.57 8.19
CA ALA A 55 -6.50 10.93 7.58
C ALA A 55 -7.10 12.21 8.21
N GLY A 56 -6.95 12.39 9.51
CA GLY A 56 -7.35 13.61 10.23
C GLY A 56 -6.56 14.84 9.76
N ILE A 57 -5.26 14.72 9.61
CA ILE A 57 -4.41 15.80 9.07
C ILE A 57 -4.83 16.15 7.64
N ALA A 58 -5.09 15.14 6.80
CA ALA A 58 -5.59 15.33 5.45
C ALA A 58 -6.94 16.07 5.43
N ALA A 59 -7.87 15.65 6.28
CA ALA A 59 -9.20 16.26 6.41
C ALA A 59 -9.11 17.71 6.93
N LEU A 60 -8.19 17.97 7.86
CA LEU A 60 -7.94 19.32 8.39
C LEU A 60 -7.39 20.22 7.28
N ALA A 61 -6.41 19.74 6.50
CA ALA A 61 -5.87 20.47 5.36
C ALA A 61 -6.93 20.80 4.30
N GLU A 62 -7.88 19.88 4.04
CA GLU A 62 -9.02 20.15 3.16
C GLU A 62 -10.00 21.18 3.75
N ARG A 63 -10.24 21.10 5.06
CA ARG A 63 -11.16 22.02 5.76
C ARG A 63 -10.64 23.47 5.75
N PHE A 64 -9.35 23.67 5.99
CA PHE A 64 -8.73 25.01 5.95
C PHE A 64 -8.79 25.63 4.56
N ARG A 65 -8.91 24.81 3.51
CA ARG A 65 -8.96 25.28 2.13
C ARG A 65 -10.33 25.71 1.63
N GLY A 66 -11.41 25.36 2.35
CA GLY A 66 -12.78 25.78 2.03
C GLY A 66 -13.38 25.28 0.71
N GLU A 67 -12.60 24.59 -0.12
CA GLU A 67 -12.95 24.17 -1.48
C GLU A 67 -13.31 22.69 -1.53
N ARG A 68 -14.47 22.33 -1.01
CA ARG A 68 -15.06 21.02 -1.34
C ARG A 68 -15.58 21.09 -2.78
N ARG A 69 -14.84 20.53 -3.71
CA ARG A 69 -15.42 20.16 -5.00
C ARG A 69 -16.54 19.17 -4.68
N ARG A 70 -17.79 19.59 -4.85
CA ARG A 70 -18.97 18.74 -4.60
C ARG A 70 -19.11 17.73 -5.74
N LEU A 71 -18.20 16.76 -5.80
CA LEU A 71 -18.40 15.57 -6.59
C LEU A 71 -19.44 14.70 -5.87
N SER A 72 -20.29 14.02 -6.65
CA SER A 72 -21.20 13.03 -6.07
C SER A 72 -20.41 12.00 -5.25
N ALA A 73 -20.91 11.60 -4.08
CA ALA A 73 -20.26 10.60 -3.24
C ALA A 73 -19.99 9.30 -4.02
N ALA A 74 -20.94 8.88 -4.86
CA ALA A 74 -20.79 7.72 -5.73
C ALA A 74 -19.60 7.86 -6.70
N HIS A 75 -19.41 9.02 -7.33
CA HIS A 75 -18.29 9.28 -8.22
C HIS A 75 -16.95 9.22 -7.47
N THR A 76 -16.87 9.81 -6.27
CA THR A 76 -15.66 9.79 -5.45
C THR A 76 -15.29 8.37 -5.03
N ILE A 77 -16.27 7.59 -4.56
CA ILE A 77 -16.06 6.19 -4.15
C ILE A 77 -15.60 5.33 -5.33
N SER A 78 -16.28 5.45 -6.48
CA SER A 78 -15.89 4.70 -7.68
C SER A 78 -14.48 5.04 -8.16
N PHE A 79 -14.11 6.31 -8.12
CA PHE A 79 -12.78 6.77 -8.54
C PHE A 79 -11.70 6.24 -7.61
N VAL A 80 -11.88 6.37 -6.28
CA VAL A 80 -10.96 5.82 -5.28
C VAL A 80 -10.83 4.30 -5.43
N ALA A 81 -11.95 3.59 -5.61
CA ALA A 81 -11.93 2.13 -5.77
C ALA A 81 -11.12 1.68 -6.98
N ILE A 82 -11.34 2.32 -8.15
CA ILE A 82 -10.62 1.98 -9.38
C ILE A 82 -9.12 2.24 -9.23
N PHE A 83 -8.73 3.43 -8.74
CA PHE A 83 -7.33 3.79 -8.59
C PHE A 83 -6.63 2.97 -7.52
N SER A 84 -7.31 2.62 -6.42
CA SER A 84 -6.78 1.71 -5.40
C SER A 84 -6.56 0.30 -5.93
N ALA A 85 -7.50 -0.21 -6.76
CA ALA A 85 -7.35 -1.51 -7.38
C ALA A 85 -6.15 -1.55 -8.34
N ILE A 86 -6.00 -0.52 -9.20
CA ILE A 86 -4.85 -0.39 -10.10
C ILE A 86 -3.54 -0.30 -9.29
N ALA A 87 -3.52 0.51 -8.23
CA ALA A 87 -2.36 0.65 -7.35
C ALA A 87 -2.01 -0.68 -6.68
N GLY A 88 -3.01 -1.42 -6.18
CA GLY A 88 -2.81 -2.74 -5.58
C GLY A 88 -2.22 -3.75 -6.55
N VAL A 89 -2.72 -3.80 -7.79
CA VAL A 89 -2.16 -4.67 -8.84
C VAL A 89 -0.72 -4.27 -9.19
N LEU A 90 -0.43 -2.98 -9.35
CA LEU A 90 0.93 -2.50 -9.62
C LEU A 90 1.90 -2.80 -8.48
N MET A 91 1.44 -2.75 -7.23
CA MET A 91 2.23 -3.12 -6.06
C MET A 91 2.59 -4.61 -6.04
N LEU A 92 1.76 -5.49 -6.61
CA LEU A 92 2.06 -6.91 -6.77
C LEU A 92 3.06 -7.18 -7.90
N LEU A 93 3.12 -6.29 -8.91
CA LEU A 93 4.05 -6.33 -10.04
C LEU A 93 5.39 -5.69 -9.67
N GLU A 94 6.03 -6.16 -8.59
CA GLU A 94 7.35 -5.70 -8.17
C GLU A 94 8.38 -5.93 -9.29
N ILE A 95 8.92 -4.85 -9.88
CA ILE A 95 9.90 -4.93 -10.96
C ILE A 95 11.31 -4.96 -10.33
N PRO A 96 12.07 -6.06 -10.44
CA PRO A 96 13.44 -6.10 -9.97
C PRO A 96 14.31 -5.15 -10.81
N LEU A 97 15.08 -4.29 -10.14
CA LEU A 97 16.02 -3.39 -10.80
C LEU A 97 17.30 -4.15 -11.15
N PHE A 98 17.60 -4.34 -12.44
CA PHE A 98 18.77 -5.10 -12.91
C PHE A 98 20.13 -4.52 -12.50
N PHE A 99 20.17 -3.23 -12.17
CA PHE A 99 21.38 -2.49 -11.78
C PHE A 99 21.51 -2.23 -10.28
N ALA A 100 20.55 -2.71 -9.49
CA ALA A 100 20.52 -2.53 -8.04
C ALA A 100 20.55 -3.90 -7.34
N PRO A 101 20.97 -3.97 -6.06
CA PRO A 101 20.89 -5.19 -5.26
C PRO A 101 19.50 -5.80 -5.28
N SER A 102 19.40 -7.12 -5.21
CA SER A 102 18.16 -7.90 -5.38
C SER A 102 17.02 -7.56 -4.41
N PHE A 103 17.32 -6.82 -3.34
CA PHE A 103 16.32 -6.31 -2.40
C PHE A 103 15.69 -4.97 -2.83
N TYR A 104 16.25 -4.29 -3.83
CA TYR A 104 15.67 -3.07 -4.40
C TYR A 104 14.66 -3.42 -5.48
N LYS A 105 13.39 -3.15 -5.24
CA LYS A 105 12.29 -3.34 -6.16
C LYS A 105 11.63 -2.00 -6.44
N MET A 106 11.34 -1.74 -7.72
CA MET A 106 10.61 -0.52 -8.09
C MET A 106 9.11 -0.81 -8.01
N ASP A 107 8.43 0.02 -7.25
CA ASP A 107 6.97 0.01 -7.11
C ASP A 107 6.38 1.23 -7.82
N LEU A 108 5.55 0.97 -8.83
CA LEU A 108 4.85 2.00 -9.60
C LEU A 108 3.46 2.31 -9.03
N SER A 109 3.09 1.71 -7.91
CA SER A 109 1.75 1.84 -7.31
C SER A 109 1.44 3.26 -6.80
N GLU A 110 2.47 4.06 -6.53
CA GLU A 110 2.30 5.46 -6.12
C GLU A 110 1.71 6.34 -7.23
N ILE A 111 1.90 5.98 -8.51
CA ILE A 111 1.40 6.78 -9.63
C ILE A 111 -0.12 6.91 -9.60
N PRO A 112 -0.93 5.82 -9.59
CA PRO A 112 -2.37 5.94 -9.49
C PRO A 112 -2.85 6.59 -8.18
N VAL A 113 -2.16 6.38 -7.07
CA VAL A 113 -2.48 7.05 -5.80
C VAL A 113 -2.32 8.56 -5.93
N MET A 114 -1.23 9.03 -6.54
CA MET A 114 -0.99 10.46 -6.77
C MET A 114 -2.01 11.09 -7.71
N ILE A 115 -2.44 10.37 -8.75
CA ILE A 115 -3.50 10.85 -9.64
C ILE A 115 -4.81 11.01 -8.87
N CYS A 116 -5.15 10.02 -8.03
CA CYS A 116 -6.32 10.09 -7.15
C CYS A 116 -6.24 11.28 -6.18
N ALA A 117 -5.09 11.48 -5.53
CA ALA A 117 -4.86 12.57 -4.58
C ALA A 117 -4.91 13.95 -5.24
N PHE A 118 -4.38 14.10 -6.45
CA PHE A 118 -4.40 15.35 -7.19
C PHE A 118 -5.80 15.69 -7.72
N TYR A 119 -6.59 14.69 -8.08
CA TYR A 119 -7.93 14.90 -8.61
C TYR A 119 -8.97 15.13 -7.52
N LEU A 120 -9.00 14.29 -6.49
CA LEU A 120 -10.01 14.29 -5.45
C LEU A 120 -9.59 15.05 -4.16
N GLY A 121 -8.28 15.11 -3.89
CA GLY A 121 -7.76 15.75 -2.67
C GLY A 121 -6.94 14.81 -1.79
N PRO A 122 -6.28 15.37 -0.75
CA PRO A 122 -5.38 14.61 0.12
C PRO A 122 -6.07 13.48 0.90
N VAL A 123 -7.33 13.68 1.33
CA VAL A 123 -8.09 12.63 2.04
C VAL A 123 -8.29 11.41 1.15
N SER A 124 -8.71 11.62 -0.10
CA SER A 124 -8.91 10.53 -1.06
C SER A 124 -7.60 9.82 -1.39
N GLY A 125 -6.47 10.54 -1.41
CA GLY A 125 -5.14 9.98 -1.57
C GLY A 125 -4.77 9.03 -0.43
N VAL A 126 -4.97 9.44 0.82
CA VAL A 126 -4.70 8.60 2.01
C VAL A 126 -5.59 7.35 2.02
N ILE A 127 -6.88 7.50 1.67
CA ILE A 127 -7.80 6.35 1.58
C ILE A 127 -7.35 5.39 0.48
N CYS A 128 -6.95 5.92 -0.68
CA CYS A 128 -6.43 5.12 -1.80
C CYS A 128 -5.17 4.34 -1.38
N GLU A 129 -4.24 4.99 -0.68
CA GLU A 129 -3.03 4.38 -0.13
C GLU A 129 -3.35 3.26 0.87
N PHE A 130 -4.30 3.51 1.77
CA PHE A 130 -4.75 2.51 2.73
C PHE A 130 -5.34 1.26 2.05
N ILE A 131 -6.23 1.47 1.08
CA ILE A 131 -6.87 0.37 0.33
C ILE A 131 -5.81 -0.41 -0.48
N LYS A 132 -4.84 0.27 -1.10
CA LYS A 132 -3.72 -0.35 -1.82
C LYS A 132 -2.95 -1.33 -0.93
N VAL A 133 -2.55 -0.90 0.26
CA VAL A 133 -1.81 -1.73 1.21
C VAL A 133 -2.67 -2.88 1.73
N LEU A 134 -3.96 -2.63 1.99
CA LEU A 134 -4.90 -3.65 2.40
C LEU A 134 -5.09 -4.73 1.31
N LEU A 135 -5.19 -4.33 0.04
CA LEU A 135 -5.26 -5.27 -1.09
C LEU A 135 -4.00 -6.13 -1.20
N LYS A 136 -2.81 -5.53 -1.06
CA LYS A 136 -1.55 -6.29 -1.02
C LYS A 136 -1.56 -7.32 0.11
N LEU A 137 -1.98 -6.90 1.31
CA LEU A 137 -2.03 -7.76 2.48
C LEU A 137 -2.98 -8.95 2.27
N LEU A 138 -4.15 -8.71 1.65
CA LEU A 138 -5.12 -9.76 1.35
C LEU A 138 -4.63 -10.72 0.25
N LEU A 139 -3.91 -10.22 -0.75
CA LEU A 139 -3.52 -11.01 -1.93
C LEU A 139 -2.17 -11.73 -1.75
N LYS A 140 -1.22 -11.13 -1.05
CA LYS A 140 0.16 -11.65 -0.90
C LYS A 140 0.47 -12.07 0.55
N GLY A 141 -0.40 -11.72 1.50
CA GLY A 141 -0.14 -11.89 2.92
C GLY A 141 0.95 -10.95 3.44
N THR A 142 1.35 -11.14 4.68
CA THR A 142 2.45 -10.40 5.30
C THR A 142 3.68 -11.27 5.44
N THR A 143 4.84 -10.75 5.03
CA THR A 143 6.15 -11.42 5.23
C THR A 143 6.91 -10.85 6.44
N THR A 144 6.43 -9.76 7.02
CA THR A 144 7.12 -8.97 8.06
C THR A 144 6.24 -8.68 9.27
N ASN A 145 5.28 -9.57 9.59
CA ASN A 145 4.34 -9.39 10.70
C ASN A 145 3.70 -7.98 10.73
N PHE A 146 3.21 -7.51 9.58
CA PHE A 146 2.56 -6.21 9.35
C PHE A 146 3.47 -4.98 9.46
N VAL A 147 4.69 -5.09 10.00
CA VAL A 147 5.58 -3.94 10.19
C VAL A 147 5.98 -3.31 8.86
N GLY A 148 6.38 -4.12 7.88
CA GLY A 148 6.75 -3.63 6.55
C GLY A 148 5.57 -3.06 5.76
N ASP A 149 4.39 -3.63 5.92
CA ASP A 149 3.17 -3.14 5.26
C ASP A 149 2.73 -1.79 5.83
N PHE A 150 2.83 -1.63 7.15
CA PHE A 150 2.60 -0.36 7.82
C PHE A 150 3.66 0.69 7.45
N ALA A 151 4.95 0.30 7.43
CA ALA A 151 6.02 1.18 6.98
C ALA A 151 5.75 1.70 5.56
N ASN A 152 5.33 0.83 4.65
CA ASN A 152 4.98 1.19 3.28
C ASN A 152 3.81 2.20 3.26
N PHE A 153 2.74 1.95 4.02
CA PHE A 153 1.64 2.89 4.17
C PHE A 153 2.09 4.26 4.71
N ALA A 154 2.89 4.29 5.78
CA ALA A 154 3.36 5.52 6.39
C ALA A 154 4.28 6.33 5.46
N VAL A 155 5.18 5.64 4.76
CA VAL A 155 6.09 6.23 3.76
C VAL A 155 5.30 6.73 2.55
N GLY A 156 4.33 5.97 2.04
CA GLY A 156 3.44 6.39 0.96
C GLY A 156 2.63 7.64 1.34
N CYS A 157 2.04 7.66 2.54
CA CYS A 157 1.34 8.85 3.04
C CYS A 157 2.26 10.06 3.20
N SER A 158 3.53 9.87 3.61
CA SER A 158 4.51 10.96 3.71
C SER A 158 4.87 11.58 2.35
N PHE A 159 4.66 10.84 1.26
CA PHE A 159 4.76 11.34 -0.11
C PHE A 159 3.47 12.03 -0.56
N VAL A 160 2.34 11.35 -0.42
CA VAL A 160 1.04 11.75 -0.96
C VAL A 160 0.49 13.02 -0.30
N LEU A 161 0.62 13.14 1.03
CA LEU A 161 0.07 14.28 1.77
C LEU A 161 0.69 15.62 1.38
N PRO A 162 2.02 15.85 1.50
CA PRO A 162 2.61 17.14 1.16
C PRO A 162 2.48 17.44 -0.33
N ALA A 163 2.64 16.45 -1.20
CA ALA A 163 2.48 16.64 -2.62
C ALA A 163 1.04 17.04 -2.99
N SER A 164 0.05 16.37 -2.45
CA SER A 164 -1.35 16.71 -2.71
C SER A 164 -1.73 18.09 -2.18
N ILE A 165 -1.32 18.44 -0.96
CA ILE A 165 -1.59 19.75 -0.37
C ILE A 165 -0.96 20.86 -1.21
N LEU A 166 0.31 20.71 -1.59
CA LEU A 166 1.03 21.71 -2.37
C LEU A 166 0.45 21.88 -3.78
N TYR A 167 0.12 20.76 -4.45
CA TYR A 167 -0.53 20.80 -5.77
C TYR A 167 -1.87 21.55 -5.72
N HIS A 168 -2.61 21.35 -4.68
CA HIS A 168 -3.88 22.02 -4.54
C HIS A 168 -3.73 23.53 -4.22
N TRP A 169 -2.61 23.99 -3.68
CA TRP A 169 -2.31 25.42 -3.54
C TRP A 169 -1.89 26.04 -4.88
N TYR A 170 -1.08 25.34 -5.66
CA TYR A 170 -0.55 25.82 -6.92
C TYR A 170 -1.03 24.91 -8.08
N ARG A 171 -2.31 25.05 -8.45
CA ARG A 171 -2.94 24.27 -9.54
C ARG A 171 -2.37 24.64 -10.91
N SER A 172 -1.10 24.35 -11.15
CA SER A 172 -0.40 24.57 -12.40
C SER A 172 0.52 23.38 -12.72
N ARG A 173 0.96 23.27 -13.97
CA ARG A 173 1.93 22.23 -14.37
C ARG A 173 3.24 22.35 -13.57
N LYS A 174 3.72 23.57 -13.35
CA LYS A 174 4.91 23.85 -12.52
C LYS A 174 4.65 23.50 -11.05
N GLY A 175 3.44 23.79 -10.56
CA GLY A 175 3.00 23.41 -9.22
C GLY A 175 2.95 21.90 -9.00
N ALA A 176 2.53 21.13 -10.01
CA ALA A 176 2.55 19.66 -9.94
C ALA A 176 3.98 19.11 -9.81
N ILE A 177 4.92 19.63 -10.59
CA ILE A 177 6.34 19.22 -10.51
C ILE A 177 6.92 19.58 -9.13
N ALA A 178 6.68 20.81 -8.66
CA ALA A 178 7.13 21.23 -7.33
C ALA A 178 6.52 20.37 -6.20
N ALA A 179 5.24 20.03 -6.33
CA ALA A 179 4.53 19.16 -5.40
C ALA A 179 5.16 17.75 -5.33
N LEU A 180 5.46 17.16 -6.49
CA LEU A 180 6.11 15.85 -6.56
C LEU A 180 7.52 15.89 -5.97
N LEU A 181 8.32 16.91 -6.30
CA LEU A 181 9.67 17.08 -5.74
C LEU A 181 9.63 17.23 -4.22
N THR A 182 8.72 18.04 -3.69
CA THR A 182 8.54 18.22 -2.24
C THR A 182 8.10 16.92 -1.57
N GLY A 183 7.13 16.21 -2.16
CA GLY A 183 6.69 14.91 -1.67
C GLY A 183 7.83 13.89 -1.63
N THR A 184 8.62 13.81 -2.71
CA THR A 184 9.79 12.92 -2.77
C THR A 184 10.83 13.27 -1.70
N ALA A 185 11.12 14.56 -1.49
CA ALA A 185 12.05 14.99 -0.46
C ALA A 185 11.57 14.56 0.95
N VAL A 186 10.29 14.80 1.26
CA VAL A 186 9.71 14.39 2.56
C VAL A 186 9.72 12.87 2.71
N MET A 187 9.34 12.13 1.66
CA MET A 187 9.37 10.67 1.65
C MET A 187 10.78 10.12 1.90
N THR A 188 11.80 10.72 1.25
CA THR A 188 13.20 10.29 1.42
C THR A 188 13.68 10.48 2.85
N VAL A 189 13.42 11.63 3.44
CA VAL A 189 13.79 11.92 4.83
C VAL A 189 13.06 10.96 5.78
N PHE A 190 11.75 10.83 5.62
CA PHE A 190 10.93 9.98 6.48
C PHE A 190 11.30 8.50 6.34
N GLY A 191 11.47 8.00 5.11
CA GLY A 191 11.89 6.63 4.83
C GLY A 191 13.29 6.31 5.36
N SER A 192 14.22 7.28 5.27
CA SER A 192 15.57 7.12 5.86
C SER A 192 15.52 7.04 7.37
N MET A 193 14.72 7.87 8.03
CA MET A 193 14.51 7.79 9.48
C MET A 193 13.88 6.46 9.90
N PHE A 194 12.89 6.00 9.14
CA PHE A 194 12.19 4.73 9.43
C PHE A 194 13.10 3.51 9.25
N ASN A 195 14.05 3.58 8.34
CA ASN A 195 15.01 2.50 8.10
C ASN A 195 16.20 2.51 9.07
N ALA A 196 16.41 3.61 9.81
CA ALA A 196 17.47 3.76 10.80
C ALA A 196 17.04 3.32 12.22
N LEU A 197 15.73 3.10 12.43
CA LEU A 197 15.15 2.61 13.69
C LEU A 197 15.00 1.09 13.69
#